data_ace42e415e73c69e993685c3bee846e5
#
_entry.id   ace42e415e73c69e993685c3bee846e5
#
_cell.length_a   1.000
_cell.length_b   1.000
_cell.length_c   1.000
_cell.angle_alpha   90.00
_cell.angle_beta   90.00
_cell.angle_gamma   90.00
#
_symmetry.space_group_name_H-M   'P 1'
#
loop_
_entity.id
_entity.type
_entity.pdbx_description
1 polymer ?
#
loop_
_entity_poly.entity_id
_entity_poly.type
_entity_poly.pdbx_seq_one_letter_code
_entity_poly.pdbx_strand_id
1 'polypeptide(L)' 'NELNSKSVDDLQKDLVAAKKELFNLRFQNATNQLDNTSRIKDVRKNIARIQTVIAQKANA' A
#
# COMPACT_ATOMS: atom_id res chain seq x y z
N ASN A 1 0.69 -17.13 -3.57
CA ASN A 1 0.83 -15.70 -3.44
C ASN A 1 1.04 -15.32 -1.99
N GLU A 2 2.06 -14.52 -1.74
CA GLU A 2 2.45 -14.17 -0.37
C GLU A 2 1.34 -13.45 0.38
N LEU A 3 0.61 -12.57 -0.28
CA LEU A 3 -0.46 -11.82 0.36
C LEU A 3 -1.57 -12.74 0.86
N ASN A 4 -1.85 -13.79 0.12
CA ASN A 4 -2.92 -14.74 0.51
C ASN A 4 -2.52 -15.59 1.70
N SER A 5 -1.23 -15.75 1.97
CA SER A 5 -0.76 -16.56 3.09
C SER A 5 -0.65 -15.77 4.39
N LYS A 6 -0.75 -14.44 4.33
CA LYS A 6 -0.66 -13.60 5.52
C LYS A 6 -2.00 -13.52 6.24
N SER A 7 -1.94 -13.32 7.55
CA SER A 7 -3.15 -13.08 8.32
C SER A 7 -3.69 -11.67 8.07
N VAL A 8 -4.96 -11.45 8.42
CA VAL A 8 -5.56 -10.13 8.27
C VAL A 8 -4.80 -9.08 9.09
N ASP A 9 -4.37 -9.44 10.29
CA ASP A 9 -3.60 -8.50 11.12
C ASP A 9 -2.31 -8.09 10.44
N ASP A 10 -1.59 -9.04 9.86
CA ASP A 10 -0.35 -8.73 9.15
C ASP A 10 -0.62 -7.86 7.93
N LEU A 11 -1.69 -8.16 7.21
CA LEU A 11 -2.07 -7.36 6.05
C LEU A 11 -2.44 -5.93 6.45
N GLN A 12 -3.10 -5.75 7.58
CA GLN A 12 -3.43 -4.42 8.06
C GLN A 12 -2.18 -3.64 8.42
N LYS A 13 -1.19 -4.28 9.02
CA LYS A 13 0.09 -3.64 9.32
C LYS A 13 0.79 -3.22 8.03
N ASP A 14 0.80 -4.10 7.04
CA ASP A 14 1.39 -3.79 5.74
C ASP A 14 0.65 -2.61 5.09
N LEU A 15 -0.67 -2.59 5.21
CA LEU A 15 -1.48 -1.51 4.67
C LEU A 15 -1.13 -0.17 5.31
N VAL A 16 -1.01 -0.14 6.62
CA VAL A 16 -0.65 1.09 7.33
C VAL A 16 0.74 1.56 6.90
N ALA A 17 1.70 0.65 6.82
CA ALA A 17 3.05 1.00 6.39
C ALA A 17 3.05 1.53 4.96
N ALA A 18 2.29 0.91 4.06
CA ALA A 18 2.20 1.36 2.68
C ALA A 18 1.55 2.73 2.59
N LYS A 19 0.53 2.99 3.38
CA LYS A 19 -0.11 4.31 3.40
C LYS A 19 0.84 5.40 3.88
N LYS A 20 1.64 5.09 4.91
CA LYS A 20 2.65 6.03 5.39
C LYS A 20 3.68 6.33 4.31
N GLU A 21 4.13 5.31 3.62
CA GLU A 21 5.08 5.49 2.53
C GLU A 21 4.48 6.35 1.42
N LEU A 22 3.24 6.09 1.05
CA LEU A 22 2.55 6.88 0.03
C LEU A 22 2.46 8.35 0.47
N PHE A 23 2.11 8.59 1.71
CA PHE A 23 2.02 9.94 2.23
C PHE A 23 3.37 10.65 2.15
N ASN A 24 4.44 9.97 2.55
CA ASN A 24 5.78 10.53 2.49
C ASN A 24 6.20 10.84 1.05
N LEU A 25 5.89 9.93 0.13
CA LEU A 25 6.22 10.14 -1.28
C LEU A 25 5.47 11.34 -1.84
N ARG A 26 4.20 11.49 -1.49
CA ARG A 26 3.42 12.63 -1.93
C ARG A 26 3.99 13.93 -1.36
N PHE A 27 4.36 13.91 -0.09
CA PHE A 27 4.95 15.08 0.55
C PHE A 27 6.26 15.47 -0.14
N GLN A 28 7.13 14.50 -0.38
CA GLN A 28 8.39 14.74 -1.06
C GLN A 28 8.17 15.28 -2.47
N ASN A 29 7.22 14.71 -3.17
CA ASN A 29 6.90 15.14 -4.52
C ASN A 29 6.40 16.59 -4.53
N ALA A 30 5.59 16.94 -3.55
CA ALA A 30 5.05 18.31 -3.46
C ALA A 30 6.13 19.34 -3.15
N THR A 31 7.11 18.97 -2.32
CA THR A 31 8.14 19.90 -1.88
C THR A 31 9.34 19.96 -2.82
N ASN A 32 9.72 18.81 -3.38
CA ASN A 32 10.95 18.69 -4.17
C ASN A 32 10.69 18.44 -5.63
N GLN A 33 9.43 18.31 -6.04
CA GLN A 33 9.06 18.02 -7.43
C GLN A 33 9.81 16.83 -7.99
N LEU A 34 9.91 15.78 -7.17
CA LEU A 34 10.56 14.55 -7.62
C LEU A 34 9.72 13.89 -8.71
N ASP A 35 10.39 13.49 -9.77
CA ASP A 35 9.74 12.85 -10.92
C ASP A 35 9.46 11.38 -10.69
N ASN A 36 9.19 10.98 -9.46
CA ASN A 36 9.03 9.58 -9.10
C ASN A 36 7.57 9.17 -9.03
N THR A 37 6.81 9.56 -10.04
CA THR A 37 5.39 9.21 -10.09
C THR A 37 5.18 7.72 -10.24
N SER A 38 6.11 7.00 -10.87
CA SER A 38 6.00 5.55 -11.00
C SER A 38 6.04 4.86 -9.63
N ARG A 39 6.86 5.37 -8.72
CA ARG A 39 6.93 4.81 -7.36
C ARG A 39 5.62 5.02 -6.61
N ILE A 40 5.01 6.18 -6.74
CA ILE A 40 3.72 6.46 -6.14
C ILE A 40 2.67 5.50 -6.70
N LYS A 41 2.67 5.27 -8.00
CA LYS A 41 1.75 4.32 -8.62
C LYS A 41 1.96 2.91 -8.09
N ASP A 42 3.21 2.49 -7.92
CA ASP A 42 3.51 1.16 -7.39
C ASP A 42 3.00 1.00 -5.97
N VAL A 43 3.20 2.00 -5.12
CA VAL A 43 2.71 1.95 -3.74
C VAL A 43 1.19 1.92 -3.72
N ARG A 44 0.53 2.70 -4.57
CA ARG A 44 -0.93 2.69 -4.66
C ARG A 44 -1.45 1.32 -5.10
N LYS A 45 -0.79 0.68 -6.05
CA LYS A 45 -1.16 -0.67 -6.47
C LYS A 45 -1.03 -1.67 -5.33
N ASN A 46 0.06 -1.56 -4.56
CA ASN A 46 0.25 -2.43 -3.40
C ASN A 46 -0.85 -2.24 -2.38
N ILE A 47 -1.22 -0.99 -2.10
CA ILE A 47 -2.31 -0.69 -1.18
C ILE A 47 -3.60 -1.32 -1.66
N ALA A 48 -3.92 -1.17 -2.94
CA ALA A 48 -5.12 -1.75 -3.52
C ALA A 48 -5.13 -3.27 -3.40
N ARG A 49 -3.99 -3.91 -3.66
CA ARG A 49 -3.88 -5.37 -3.52
C ARG A 49 -4.12 -5.80 -2.08
N ILE A 50 -3.48 -5.12 -1.15
CA ILE A 50 -3.62 -5.47 0.26
C ILE A 50 -5.08 -5.31 0.69
N GLN A 51 -5.72 -4.22 0.31
CA GLN A 51 -7.14 -4.00 0.64
C GLN A 51 -8.02 -5.07 0.02
N THR A 52 -7.75 -5.47 -1.21
CA THR A 52 -8.53 -6.51 -1.88
C THR A 52 -8.40 -7.83 -1.14
N VAL A 53 -7.19 -8.22 -0.75
CA VAL A 53 -6.97 -9.47 -0.04
C VAL A 53 -7.66 -9.43 1.34
N ILE A 54 -7.56 -8.29 2.04
CA ILE A 54 -8.24 -8.14 3.33
C ILE A 54 -9.75 -8.30 3.16
N ALA A 55 -10.32 -7.67 2.14
CA ALA A 55 -11.75 -7.78 1.88
C ALA A 55 -12.16 -9.22 1.57
N GLN A 56 -11.36 -9.93 0.78
CA GLN A 56 -11.63 -11.32 0.48
C GLN A 56 -11.60 -12.20 1.72
N LYS A 57 -10.62 -11.99 2.58
CA LYS A 57 -10.51 -12.75 3.82
C LYS A 57 -11.64 -12.42 4.79
N ALA A 58 -12.04 -11.16 4.84
CA ALA A 58 -13.13 -10.73 5.72
C ALA A 58 -14.47 -11.29 5.26
N ASN A 59 -14.64 -11.47 3.95
CA ASN A 59 -15.89 -12.00 3.38
C ASN A 59 -15.92 -13.53 3.29
N ALA A 60 -14.80 -14.18 3.52
CA ALA A 60 -14.75 -15.63 3.50
C ALA A 60 -15.24 -16.21 4.83
#